data_709e93814a6809871ce80b1a946c09cf
#
_entry.id   709e93814a6809871ce80b1a946c09cf
#
_cell.length_a   1.000
_cell.length_b   1.000
_cell.length_c   1.000
_cell.angle_alpha   90.00
_cell.angle_beta   90.00
_cell.angle_gamma   90.00
#
_symmetry.space_group_name_H-M   'P 1'
#
loop_
_entity.id
_entity.type
_entity.pdbx_description
1 polymer ?
#
loop_
_entity_poly.entity_id
_entity_poly.type
_entity_poly.pdbx_seq_one_letter_code
_entity_poly.pdbx_strand_id
1 'polypeptide(L)'
;MPLDDEIVGEEEGAPETVPVPRSLVPHLSETAILLDIDGTLLELMPTPREVWVPPGLSKTLNRLLARTNGALALVSGRSLNDIDLIFAPEQYPAVGGHGAEMRIDPDNESVDSHAPPMDRELKRRLAAIAKLSPGILLEDKGYSLALHYRLAPHAEKAIYAAVSLIRADLPNAPIEILPGKCVCEIKHSGFTKATGVRELMTREPFKGRRPLFIGDDVTDETVFGIMPDYDGLAFSVGRRAQGVQGHFDSPSDVREFLSHLLDDERDAALP
;
A
#
# COMPACT_ATOMS: atom_id res chain seq x y z
N MET A 1 20.02 -55.90 23.15
CA MET A 1 19.74 -55.40 21.81
C MET A 1 18.60 -54.45 21.92
N PRO A 2 18.78 -53.15 21.85
CA PRO A 2 17.74 -52.21 21.55
C PRO A 2 17.72 -51.92 20.05
N LEU A 3 16.54 -51.85 19.49
CA LEU A 3 16.27 -51.48 18.10
C LEU A 3 16.26 -49.93 18.06
N ASP A 4 17.15 -49.40 17.23
CA ASP A 4 17.16 -47.99 16.86
C ASP A 4 16.04 -47.76 15.85
N ASP A 5 14.97 -47.06 16.26
CA ASP A 5 13.99 -46.46 15.35
C ASP A 5 14.53 -45.07 14.91
N GLU A 6 15.18 -45.06 13.74
CA GLU A 6 15.42 -43.80 13.01
C GLU A 6 14.09 -43.19 12.54
N ILE A 7 13.67 -42.11 13.22
CA ILE A 7 12.64 -41.24 12.71
C ILE A 7 13.27 -40.42 11.57
N VAL A 8 12.97 -40.84 10.36
CA VAL A 8 13.23 -40.04 9.14
C VAL A 8 12.24 -38.90 9.16
N GLY A 9 12.70 -37.70 9.55
CA GLY A 9 11.95 -36.47 9.39
C GLY A 9 11.81 -36.21 7.89
N GLU A 10 10.56 -36.23 7.40
CA GLU A 10 10.25 -35.68 6.11
C GLU A 10 10.51 -34.16 6.18
N GLU A 11 11.57 -33.71 5.51
CA GLU A 11 11.74 -32.30 5.18
C GLU A 11 10.56 -31.92 4.27
N GLU A 12 9.57 -31.19 4.80
CA GLU A 12 8.61 -30.48 3.99
C GLU A 12 9.39 -29.54 3.08
N GLY A 13 9.51 -29.90 1.82
CA GLY A 13 10.14 -29.08 0.80
C GLY A 13 9.45 -27.73 0.76
N ALA A 14 10.23 -26.66 0.84
CA ALA A 14 9.73 -25.30 0.65
C ALA A 14 8.88 -25.28 -0.63
N PRO A 15 7.65 -24.72 -0.60
CA PRO A 15 6.78 -24.71 -1.75
C PRO A 15 7.49 -24.00 -2.91
N GLU A 16 7.61 -24.67 -4.05
CA GLU A 16 8.16 -24.09 -5.27
C GLU A 16 7.44 -22.78 -5.55
N THR A 17 8.21 -21.70 -5.69
CA THR A 17 7.70 -20.39 -6.12
C THR A 17 7.27 -20.53 -7.57
N VAL A 18 5.98 -20.54 -7.81
CA VAL A 18 5.44 -20.51 -9.17
C VAL A 18 5.48 -19.05 -9.62
N PRO A 19 6.31 -18.71 -10.61
CA PRO A 19 6.33 -17.34 -11.14
C PRO A 19 4.93 -16.93 -11.59
N VAL A 20 4.53 -15.71 -11.30
CA VAL A 20 3.24 -15.19 -11.75
C VAL A 20 3.15 -15.27 -13.27
N PRO A 21 2.29 -16.13 -13.84
CA PRO A 21 2.23 -16.29 -15.29
C PRO A 21 1.65 -15.00 -15.91
N ARG A 22 2.41 -14.40 -16.81
CA ARG A 22 1.93 -13.24 -17.55
C ARG A 22 0.62 -13.48 -18.30
N SER A 23 0.37 -14.71 -18.72
CA SER A 23 -0.87 -15.11 -19.39
C SER A 23 -2.14 -14.84 -18.59
N LEU A 24 -2.03 -14.59 -17.29
CA LEU A 24 -3.13 -14.17 -16.42
C LEU A 24 -3.53 -12.72 -16.63
N VAL A 25 -2.60 -11.85 -17.07
CA VAL A 25 -2.87 -10.42 -17.24
C VAL A 25 -3.56 -10.17 -18.57
N PRO A 26 -4.73 -9.49 -18.61
CA PRO A 26 -5.37 -9.07 -19.84
C PRO A 26 -4.51 -8.10 -20.64
N HIS A 27 -5.01 -7.67 -21.81
CA HIS A 27 -4.37 -6.58 -22.55
C HIS A 27 -4.24 -5.34 -21.66
N LEU A 28 -3.10 -4.64 -21.74
CA LEU A 28 -2.86 -3.46 -20.91
C LEU A 28 -3.89 -2.36 -21.13
N SER A 29 -4.44 -2.24 -22.35
CA SER A 29 -5.52 -1.31 -22.66
C SER A 29 -6.84 -1.59 -21.92
N GLU A 30 -7.02 -2.79 -21.39
CA GLU A 30 -8.20 -3.22 -20.62
C GLU A 30 -7.91 -3.36 -19.12
N THR A 31 -6.65 -3.18 -18.74
CA THR A 31 -6.16 -3.39 -17.37
C THR A 31 -6.04 -2.05 -16.64
N ALA A 32 -6.46 -2.02 -15.37
CA ALA A 32 -6.09 -0.99 -14.41
C ALA A 32 -4.96 -1.51 -13.52
N ILE A 33 -3.75 -0.96 -13.64
CA ILE A 33 -2.60 -1.38 -12.82
C ILE A 33 -2.58 -0.56 -11.53
N LEU A 34 -2.70 -1.24 -10.39
CA LEU A 34 -2.73 -0.65 -9.06
C LEU A 34 -1.57 -1.21 -8.25
N LEU A 35 -0.68 -0.36 -7.75
CA LEU A 35 0.58 -0.76 -7.14
C LEU A 35 0.75 -0.11 -5.78
N ASP A 36 0.98 -0.92 -4.76
CA ASP A 36 1.54 -0.40 -3.51
C ASP A 36 3.01 0.01 -3.72
N ILE A 37 3.56 0.78 -2.77
CA ILE A 37 4.88 1.39 -2.90
C ILE A 37 5.91 0.66 -2.04
N ASP A 38 5.75 0.75 -0.70
CA ASP A 38 6.75 0.31 0.27
C ASP A 38 6.67 -1.21 0.45
N GLY A 39 7.74 -1.93 0.20
CA GLY A 39 7.74 -3.40 0.22
C GLY A 39 7.21 -4.04 -1.07
N THR A 40 6.68 -3.23 -2.01
CA THR A 40 6.10 -3.68 -3.27
C THR A 40 6.88 -3.20 -4.49
N LEU A 41 6.95 -1.89 -4.71
CA LEU A 41 7.79 -1.28 -5.77
C LEU A 41 9.19 -0.96 -5.27
N LEU A 42 9.29 -0.57 -4.00
CA LEU A 42 10.50 -0.10 -3.33
C LEU A 42 10.80 -0.99 -2.14
N GLU A 43 12.10 -1.20 -1.89
CA GLU A 43 12.55 -1.96 -0.72
C GLU A 43 12.13 -1.27 0.59
N LEU A 44 11.78 -2.06 1.60
CA LEU A 44 11.49 -1.56 2.94
C LEU A 44 12.76 -0.98 3.56
N MET A 45 12.78 0.30 3.82
CA MET A 45 13.91 1.00 4.44
C MET A 45 13.69 1.20 5.94
N PRO A 46 14.78 1.32 6.74
CA PRO A 46 14.68 1.58 8.17
C PRO A 46 13.90 2.86 8.51
N THR A 47 13.94 3.87 7.63
CA THR A 47 13.15 5.10 7.77
C THR A 47 12.38 5.41 6.50
N PRO A 48 11.17 5.99 6.59
CA PRO A 48 10.37 6.35 5.43
C PRO A 48 11.03 7.38 4.49
N ARG A 49 12.04 8.11 4.98
CA ARG A 49 12.76 9.15 4.21
C ARG A 49 13.98 8.62 3.47
N GLU A 50 14.46 7.43 3.79
CA GLU A 50 15.64 6.81 3.14
C GLU A 50 15.25 5.99 1.91
N VAL A 51 14.05 6.19 1.39
CA VAL A 51 13.53 5.43 0.26
C VAL A 51 14.28 5.82 -1.01
N TRP A 52 14.72 4.83 -1.75
CA TRP A 52 15.42 4.99 -3.01
C TRP A 52 14.62 4.39 -4.17
N VAL A 53 14.42 5.18 -5.21
CA VAL A 53 13.75 4.73 -6.44
C VAL A 53 14.79 4.11 -7.36
N PRO A 54 14.71 2.81 -7.67
CA PRO A 54 15.66 2.14 -8.54
C PRO A 54 15.70 2.78 -9.93
N PRO A 55 16.90 2.88 -10.56
CA PRO A 55 17.03 3.38 -11.93
C PRO A 55 16.13 2.60 -12.88
N GLY A 56 15.39 3.33 -13.72
CA GLY A 56 14.49 2.75 -14.71
C GLY A 56 13.06 2.48 -14.23
N LEU A 57 12.79 2.47 -12.90
CA LEU A 57 11.42 2.24 -12.40
C LEU A 57 10.44 3.30 -12.94
N SER A 58 10.76 4.58 -12.79
CA SER A 58 9.90 5.67 -13.32
C SER A 58 9.67 5.52 -14.83
N LYS A 59 10.69 5.12 -15.59
CA LYS A 59 10.53 4.86 -17.02
C LYS A 59 9.57 3.70 -17.31
N THR A 60 9.64 2.62 -16.51
CA THR A 60 8.70 1.49 -16.63
C THR A 60 7.28 1.93 -16.29
N LEU A 61 7.09 2.65 -15.18
CA LEU A 61 5.78 3.16 -14.77
C LEU A 61 5.17 4.11 -15.82
N ASN A 62 5.96 5.03 -16.39
CA ASN A 62 5.51 5.95 -17.44
C ASN A 62 5.07 5.20 -18.71
N ARG A 63 5.80 4.15 -19.09
CA ARG A 63 5.42 3.32 -20.24
C ARG A 63 4.14 2.54 -19.94
N LEU A 64 3.99 1.98 -18.75
CA LEU A 64 2.75 1.29 -18.34
C LEU A 64 1.57 2.26 -18.26
N LEU A 65 1.76 3.46 -17.72
CA LEU A 65 0.75 4.52 -17.69
C LEU A 65 0.24 4.84 -19.10
N ALA A 66 1.15 4.99 -20.06
CA ALA A 66 0.80 5.23 -21.47
C ALA A 66 0.06 4.01 -22.09
N ARG A 67 0.54 2.77 -21.85
CA ARG A 67 -0.05 1.55 -22.42
C ARG A 67 -1.40 1.20 -21.82
N THR A 68 -1.68 1.63 -20.59
CA THR A 68 -2.98 1.51 -19.94
C THR A 68 -3.88 2.72 -20.23
N ASN A 69 -3.49 3.64 -21.14
CA ASN A 69 -4.23 4.87 -21.40
C ASN A 69 -4.55 5.64 -20.10
N GLY A 70 -3.59 5.76 -19.21
CA GLY A 70 -3.70 6.47 -17.93
C GLY A 70 -4.21 5.63 -16.75
N ALA A 71 -4.58 4.37 -16.94
CA ALA A 71 -5.13 3.54 -15.85
C ALA A 71 -4.03 2.80 -15.07
N LEU A 72 -3.05 3.55 -14.58
CA LEU A 72 -2.08 3.11 -13.59
C LEU A 72 -2.19 4.02 -12.38
N ALA A 73 -2.25 3.49 -11.17
CA ALA A 73 -2.25 4.27 -9.93
C ALA A 73 -1.40 3.64 -8.85
N LEU A 74 -0.76 4.51 -8.04
CA LEU A 74 -0.08 4.12 -6.81
C LEU A 74 -1.09 4.10 -5.66
N VAL A 75 -1.06 3.07 -4.79
CA VAL A 75 -2.02 2.88 -3.69
C VAL A 75 -1.25 2.67 -2.39
N SER A 76 -1.15 3.71 -1.56
CA SER A 76 -0.21 3.71 -0.45
C SER A 76 -0.80 4.28 0.85
N GLY A 77 -0.15 3.95 1.99
CA GLY A 77 -0.34 4.66 3.26
C GLY A 77 0.34 6.01 3.33
N ARG A 78 1.23 6.31 2.37
CA ARG A 78 1.88 7.61 2.24
C ARG A 78 0.89 8.68 1.79
N SER A 79 1.11 9.92 2.20
CA SER A 79 0.37 11.06 1.64
C SER A 79 0.73 11.26 0.16
N LEU A 80 -0.15 11.92 -0.61
CA LEU A 80 0.14 12.25 -2.00
C LEU A 80 1.40 13.10 -2.14
N ASN A 81 1.62 14.02 -1.20
CA ASN A 81 2.84 14.82 -1.16
C ASN A 81 4.10 13.98 -0.98
N ASP A 82 4.08 12.96 -0.10
CA ASP A 82 5.22 12.07 0.09
C ASP A 82 5.48 11.20 -1.14
N ILE A 83 4.40 10.74 -1.82
CA ILE A 83 4.50 10.00 -3.08
C ILE A 83 5.19 10.86 -4.14
N ASP A 84 4.78 12.12 -4.29
CA ASP A 84 5.37 13.07 -5.24
C ASP A 84 6.85 13.36 -4.95
N LEU A 85 7.21 13.49 -3.67
CA LEU A 85 8.61 13.69 -3.27
C LEU A 85 9.49 12.47 -3.61
N ILE A 86 8.94 11.25 -3.50
CA ILE A 86 9.67 10.01 -3.80
C ILE A 86 9.92 9.88 -5.30
N PHE A 87 8.91 10.12 -6.12
CA PHE A 87 8.98 9.90 -7.56
C PHE A 87 9.36 11.15 -8.37
N ALA A 88 9.66 12.28 -7.70
CA ALA A 88 10.02 13.52 -8.39
C ALA A 88 11.05 13.32 -9.49
N PRO A 89 10.91 13.97 -10.66
CA PRO A 89 9.89 14.98 -10.98
C PRO A 89 8.55 14.41 -11.47
N GLU A 90 8.40 13.09 -11.54
CA GLU A 90 7.21 12.43 -12.06
C GLU A 90 6.08 12.48 -11.02
N GLN A 91 4.84 12.60 -11.50
CA GLN A 91 3.63 12.45 -10.69
C GLN A 91 2.74 11.39 -11.33
N TYR A 92 2.05 10.61 -10.49
CA TYR A 92 1.17 9.51 -10.92
C TYR A 92 -0.24 9.67 -10.37
N PRO A 93 -1.27 9.13 -11.04
CA PRO A 93 -2.52 8.85 -10.37
C PRO A 93 -2.26 8.08 -9.08
N ALA A 94 -2.90 8.45 -7.99
CA ALA A 94 -2.61 7.82 -6.71
C ALA A 94 -3.79 7.86 -5.73
N VAL A 95 -3.84 6.84 -4.88
CA VAL A 95 -4.63 6.75 -3.66
C VAL A 95 -3.66 6.79 -2.49
N GLY A 96 -3.61 7.90 -1.78
CA GLY A 96 -2.74 8.15 -0.64
C GLY A 96 -3.45 8.03 0.71
N GLY A 97 -2.67 8.11 1.81
CA GLY A 97 -3.19 8.14 3.17
C GLY A 97 -4.10 6.96 3.52
N HIS A 98 -3.78 5.75 3.04
CA HIS A 98 -4.65 4.58 3.17
C HIS A 98 -6.08 4.80 2.63
N GLY A 99 -6.25 5.54 1.53
CA GLY A 99 -7.54 5.85 0.94
C GLY A 99 -8.14 7.20 1.37
N ALA A 100 -7.42 7.98 2.17
CA ALA A 100 -7.88 9.28 2.62
C ALA A 100 -7.69 10.40 1.58
N GLU A 101 -6.77 10.22 0.66
CA GLU A 101 -6.45 11.15 -0.42
C GLU A 101 -6.52 10.44 -1.78
N MET A 102 -6.95 11.15 -2.81
CA MET A 102 -6.94 10.64 -4.18
C MET A 102 -6.57 11.72 -5.18
N ARG A 103 -5.79 11.35 -6.18
CA ARG A 103 -5.54 12.13 -7.39
C ARG A 103 -5.63 11.19 -8.60
N ILE A 104 -6.44 11.56 -9.58
CA ILE A 104 -6.64 10.76 -10.81
C ILE A 104 -5.82 11.34 -11.94
N ASP A 105 -5.81 12.66 -12.08
CA ASP A 105 -5.09 13.36 -13.12
C ASP A 105 -3.92 14.12 -12.50
N PRO A 106 -2.66 13.69 -12.76
CA PRO A 106 -1.48 14.38 -12.25
C PRO A 106 -1.29 15.79 -12.79
N ASP A 107 -1.81 16.09 -13.98
CA ASP A 107 -1.72 17.41 -14.59
C ASP A 107 -2.73 18.39 -13.98
N ASN A 108 -3.67 17.91 -13.18
CA ASN A 108 -4.65 18.71 -12.48
C ASN A 108 -4.23 18.88 -11.01
N GLU A 109 -3.97 20.12 -10.58
CA GLU A 109 -3.58 20.45 -9.20
C GLU A 109 -4.64 20.10 -8.13
N SER A 110 -5.82 19.63 -8.53
CA SER A 110 -6.88 19.26 -7.58
C SER A 110 -6.57 17.93 -6.91
N VAL A 111 -6.21 17.99 -5.63
CA VAL A 111 -6.19 16.84 -4.74
C VAL A 111 -7.58 16.70 -4.14
N ASP A 112 -8.29 15.65 -4.51
CA ASP A 112 -9.55 15.30 -3.88
C ASP A 112 -9.25 14.60 -2.54
N SER A 113 -9.22 15.35 -1.43
CA SER A 113 -9.17 14.75 -0.11
C SER A 113 -10.55 14.21 0.23
N HIS A 114 -10.67 12.89 0.35
CA HIS A 114 -11.95 12.23 0.67
C HIS A 114 -12.21 12.13 2.18
N ALA A 115 -11.15 12.10 2.99
CA ALA A 115 -11.28 12.00 4.43
C ALA A 115 -11.55 13.35 5.07
N PRO A 116 -12.58 13.47 5.92
CA PRO A 116 -12.81 14.69 6.70
C PRO A 116 -11.64 14.92 7.66
N PRO A 117 -11.35 16.19 8.01
CA PRO A 117 -10.39 16.50 9.04
C PRO A 117 -10.75 15.79 10.35
N MET A 118 -9.74 15.30 11.07
CA MET A 118 -9.94 14.71 12.39
C MET A 118 -10.57 15.77 13.34
N ASP A 119 -11.51 15.33 14.18
CA ASP A 119 -12.15 16.18 15.18
C ASP A 119 -11.10 16.92 16.05
N ARG A 120 -11.33 18.19 16.31
CA ARG A 120 -10.38 19.06 17.00
C ARG A 120 -10.07 18.60 18.43
N GLU A 121 -11.08 18.14 19.17
CA GLU A 121 -10.88 17.71 20.55
C GLU A 121 -10.11 16.37 20.57
N LEU A 122 -10.49 15.45 19.70
CA LEU A 122 -9.77 14.19 19.51
C LEU A 122 -8.30 14.46 19.14
N LYS A 123 -8.06 15.33 18.15
CA LYS A 123 -6.72 15.76 17.72
C LYS A 123 -5.92 16.35 18.87
N ARG A 124 -6.51 17.24 19.67
CA ARG A 124 -5.86 17.85 20.83
C ARG A 124 -5.47 16.81 21.89
N ARG A 125 -6.36 15.84 22.16
CA ARG A 125 -6.12 14.76 23.12
C ARG A 125 -4.98 13.84 22.65
N LEU A 126 -5.01 13.43 21.39
CA LEU A 126 -3.97 12.57 20.80
C LEU A 126 -2.62 13.29 20.73
N ALA A 127 -2.60 14.58 20.36
CA ALA A 127 -1.39 15.39 20.33
C ALA A 127 -0.74 15.54 21.72
N ALA A 128 -1.53 15.50 22.79
CA ALA A 128 -0.99 15.54 24.15
C ALA A 128 -0.13 14.31 24.49
N ILE A 129 -0.31 13.18 23.81
CA ILE A 129 0.49 11.96 23.99
C ILE A 129 1.96 12.21 23.62
N ALA A 130 2.24 13.09 22.67
CA ALA A 130 3.61 13.44 22.29
C ALA A 130 4.42 14.03 23.47
N LYS A 131 3.75 14.56 24.50
CA LYS A 131 4.39 15.09 25.72
C LYS A 131 4.83 14.01 26.72
N LEU A 132 4.47 12.74 26.50
CA LEU A 132 4.87 11.63 27.39
C LEU A 132 6.39 11.40 27.37
N SER A 133 7.05 11.69 26.25
CA SER A 133 8.51 11.61 26.15
C SER A 133 9.05 12.57 25.08
N PRO A 134 10.21 13.21 25.29
CA PRO A 134 10.82 14.13 24.32
C PRO A 134 11.14 13.52 22.95
N GLY A 135 11.24 12.18 22.87
CA GLY A 135 11.55 11.48 21.62
C GLY A 135 10.30 11.04 20.84
N ILE A 136 9.09 11.43 21.26
CA ILE A 136 7.86 11.19 20.50
C ILE A 136 7.64 12.37 19.57
N LEU A 137 7.60 12.09 18.25
CA LEU A 137 7.31 13.10 17.24
C LEU A 137 5.88 12.92 16.76
N LEU A 138 5.12 14.01 16.75
CA LEU A 138 3.76 14.05 16.22
C LEU A 138 3.80 14.53 14.77
N GLU A 139 3.22 13.75 13.87
CA GLU A 139 2.91 14.14 12.51
C GLU A 139 1.39 14.31 12.37
N ASP A 140 0.95 15.47 11.91
CA ASP A 140 -0.45 15.82 11.66
C ASP A 140 -0.71 15.89 10.16
N LYS A 141 -1.40 14.89 9.61
CA LYS A 141 -1.79 14.83 8.19
C LYS A 141 -3.19 15.44 7.93
N GLY A 142 -3.81 16.07 8.92
CA GLY A 142 -5.17 16.63 8.82
C GLY A 142 -6.24 15.58 9.15
N TYR A 143 -6.32 14.52 8.38
CA TYR A 143 -7.27 13.40 8.53
C TYR A 143 -6.73 12.25 9.41
N SER A 144 -5.44 12.20 9.68
CA SER A 144 -4.81 11.26 10.59
C SER A 144 -3.71 11.92 11.43
N LEU A 145 -3.30 11.25 12.50
CA LEU A 145 -2.17 11.61 13.34
C LEU A 145 -1.23 10.42 13.49
N ALA A 146 0.06 10.62 13.28
CA ALA A 146 1.07 9.61 13.53
C ALA A 146 1.97 10.02 14.70
N LEU A 147 2.13 9.12 15.66
CA LEU A 147 3.01 9.26 16.81
C LEU A 147 4.25 8.38 16.56
N HIS A 148 5.33 9.00 16.11
CA HIS A 148 6.60 8.33 15.88
C HIS A 148 7.39 8.27 17.18
N TYR A 149 7.78 7.08 17.62
CA TYR A 149 8.49 6.87 18.88
C TYR A 149 9.84 6.15 18.72
N ARG A 150 10.43 6.20 17.51
CA ARG A 150 11.75 5.60 17.22
C ARG A 150 12.84 6.15 18.14
N LEU A 151 12.78 7.44 18.49
CA LEU A 151 13.72 8.09 19.44
C LEU A 151 13.33 7.88 20.92
N ALA A 152 12.19 7.25 21.18
CA ALA A 152 11.69 6.91 22.50
C ALA A 152 11.00 5.54 22.51
N PRO A 153 11.68 4.43 22.13
CA PRO A 153 11.05 3.12 21.99
C PRO A 153 10.45 2.60 23.30
N HIS A 154 10.97 3.05 24.45
CA HIS A 154 10.40 2.75 25.77
C HIS A 154 8.99 3.31 25.98
N ALA A 155 8.57 4.31 25.21
CA ALA A 155 7.27 4.96 25.32
C ALA A 155 6.14 4.18 24.62
N GLU A 156 6.44 3.15 23.82
CA GLU A 156 5.47 2.41 23.03
C GLU A 156 4.23 1.99 23.82
N LYS A 157 4.43 1.27 24.93
CA LYS A 157 3.32 0.80 25.77
C LYS A 157 2.48 1.95 26.31
N ALA A 158 3.12 3.07 26.70
CA ALA A 158 2.42 4.23 27.22
C ALA A 158 1.60 4.94 26.13
N ILE A 159 2.11 5.00 24.91
CA ILE A 159 1.39 5.55 23.75
C ILE A 159 0.12 4.74 23.50
N TYR A 160 0.23 3.41 23.35
CA TYR A 160 -0.92 2.55 23.07
C TYR A 160 -1.94 2.56 24.22
N ALA A 161 -1.49 2.60 25.48
CA ALA A 161 -2.36 2.74 26.63
C ALA A 161 -3.13 4.07 26.61
N ALA A 162 -2.45 5.19 26.33
CA ALA A 162 -3.07 6.50 26.23
C ALA A 162 -4.08 6.59 25.08
N VAL A 163 -3.73 6.07 23.91
CA VAL A 163 -4.65 6.02 22.76
C VAL A 163 -5.87 5.16 23.07
N SER A 164 -5.68 4.01 23.72
CA SER A 164 -6.77 3.11 24.13
C SER A 164 -7.74 3.77 25.13
N LEU A 165 -7.21 4.55 26.08
CA LEU A 165 -8.04 5.33 27.01
C LEU A 165 -8.87 6.40 26.27
N ILE A 166 -8.26 7.13 25.33
CA ILE A 166 -8.97 8.13 24.53
C ILE A 166 -10.08 7.47 23.72
N ARG A 167 -9.81 6.29 23.13
CA ARG A 167 -10.80 5.53 22.37
C ARG A 167 -11.95 5.02 23.27
N ALA A 168 -11.63 4.60 24.48
CA ALA A 168 -12.66 4.14 25.44
C ALA A 168 -13.59 5.29 25.88
N ASP A 169 -13.04 6.50 26.03
CA ASP A 169 -13.82 7.71 26.35
C ASP A 169 -14.68 8.18 25.17
N LEU A 170 -14.30 7.84 23.95
CA LEU A 170 -14.95 8.26 22.70
C LEU A 170 -15.32 7.03 21.84
N PRO A 171 -16.22 6.15 22.33
CA PRO A 171 -16.48 4.86 21.69
C PRO A 171 -17.10 4.97 20.29
N ASN A 172 -17.73 6.11 19.99
CA ASN A 172 -18.33 6.39 18.68
C ASN A 172 -17.40 7.18 17.76
N ALA A 173 -16.19 7.53 18.18
CA ALA A 173 -15.24 8.20 17.29
C ALA A 173 -14.84 7.24 16.16
N PRO A 174 -15.01 7.66 14.89
CA PRO A 174 -14.73 6.79 13.75
C PRO A 174 -13.22 6.70 13.49
N ILE A 175 -12.47 6.18 14.45
CA ILE A 175 -11.02 6.05 14.38
C ILE A 175 -10.56 4.60 14.43
N GLU A 176 -9.48 4.35 13.74
CA GLU A 176 -8.72 3.11 13.72
C GLU A 176 -7.27 3.38 14.14
N ILE A 177 -6.68 2.43 14.84
CA ILE A 177 -5.29 2.48 15.27
C ILE A 177 -4.51 1.53 14.39
N LEU A 178 -3.56 2.03 13.62
CA LEU A 178 -2.63 1.25 12.81
C LEU A 178 -1.28 1.17 13.52
N PRO A 179 -0.87 0.00 14.00
CA PRO A 179 0.47 -0.21 14.51
C PRO A 179 1.46 -0.30 13.33
N GLY A 180 2.60 0.39 13.47
CA GLY A 180 3.69 0.32 12.52
C GLY A 180 5.05 0.22 13.22
N LYS A 181 6.13 0.13 12.45
CA LYS A 181 7.49 0.02 12.99
C LYS A 181 7.93 1.33 13.67
N CYS A 182 7.82 1.38 15.00
CA CYS A 182 8.06 2.57 15.83
C CYS A 182 7.12 3.75 15.52
N VAL A 183 5.90 3.47 15.08
CA VAL A 183 4.85 4.45 14.85
C VAL A 183 3.49 3.89 15.30
N CYS A 184 2.66 4.75 15.86
CA CYS A 184 1.26 4.49 16.12
C CYS A 184 0.47 5.53 15.31
N GLU A 185 -0.17 5.11 14.23
CA GLU A 185 -1.01 5.99 13.43
C GLU A 185 -2.48 5.85 13.87
N ILE A 186 -3.15 6.97 14.00
CA ILE A 186 -4.56 7.05 14.30
C ILE A 186 -5.23 7.75 13.12
N LYS A 187 -6.07 7.02 12.40
CA LYS A 187 -6.76 7.50 11.21
C LYS A 187 -8.27 7.32 11.30
N HIS A 188 -9.00 7.89 10.35
CA HIS A 188 -10.44 7.67 10.22
C HIS A 188 -10.72 6.24 9.74
N SER A 189 -11.57 5.49 10.47
CA SER A 189 -11.84 4.06 10.22
C SER A 189 -12.58 3.77 8.91
N GLY A 190 -13.27 4.78 8.32
CA GLY A 190 -14.00 4.63 7.05
C GLY A 190 -13.10 4.64 5.81
N PHE A 191 -11.82 4.98 5.95
CA PHE A 191 -10.89 5.09 4.83
C PHE A 191 -9.83 3.99 4.90
N THR A 192 -9.82 3.13 3.90
CA THR A 192 -8.88 2.04 3.72
C THR A 192 -8.36 2.06 2.28
N LYS A 193 -7.25 1.37 1.99
CA LYS A 193 -6.79 1.21 0.60
C LYS A 193 -7.92 0.65 -0.27
N ALA A 194 -8.73 -0.28 0.24
CA ALA A 194 -9.87 -0.84 -0.48
C ALA A 194 -10.96 0.20 -0.81
N THR A 195 -11.31 1.07 0.15
CA THR A 195 -12.32 2.12 -0.13
C THR A 195 -11.82 3.13 -1.15
N GLY A 196 -10.53 3.50 -1.10
CA GLY A 196 -9.90 4.36 -2.11
C GLY A 196 -9.87 3.69 -3.49
N VAL A 197 -9.52 2.40 -3.57
CA VAL A 197 -9.55 1.65 -4.84
C VAL A 197 -10.98 1.53 -5.38
N ARG A 198 -11.99 1.26 -4.54
CA ARG A 198 -13.40 1.24 -4.98
C ARG A 198 -13.80 2.57 -5.60
N GLU A 199 -13.47 3.69 -4.96
CA GLU A 199 -13.75 5.02 -5.51
C GLU A 199 -13.00 5.25 -6.83
N LEU A 200 -11.70 4.93 -6.89
CA LEU A 200 -10.88 5.05 -8.09
C LEU A 200 -11.50 4.27 -9.28
N MET A 201 -11.96 3.05 -9.05
CA MET A 201 -12.56 2.19 -10.07
C MET A 201 -13.92 2.68 -10.58
N THR A 202 -14.50 3.72 -9.96
CA THR A 202 -15.70 4.41 -10.51
C THR A 202 -15.37 5.52 -11.49
N ARG A 203 -14.10 5.94 -11.58
CA ARG A 203 -13.63 7.11 -12.31
C ARG A 203 -12.88 6.74 -13.59
N GLU A 204 -13.01 7.56 -14.64
CA GLU A 204 -12.13 7.44 -15.81
C GLU A 204 -10.70 7.83 -15.41
N PRO A 205 -9.67 7.13 -15.92
CA PRO A 205 -9.70 6.07 -16.94
C PRO A 205 -9.81 4.64 -16.39
N PHE A 206 -10.05 4.45 -15.07
CA PHE A 206 -10.08 3.14 -14.40
C PHE A 206 -11.42 2.40 -14.57
N LYS A 207 -12.48 3.15 -14.78
CA LYS A 207 -13.84 2.63 -14.85
C LYS A 207 -14.00 1.56 -15.92
N GLY A 208 -14.59 0.41 -15.53
CA GLY A 208 -14.88 -0.71 -16.43
C GLY A 208 -13.65 -1.57 -16.81
N ARG A 209 -12.47 -1.25 -16.26
CA ARG A 209 -11.25 -2.04 -16.47
C ARG A 209 -11.13 -3.15 -15.46
N ARG A 210 -10.36 -4.15 -15.80
CA ARG A 210 -9.99 -5.24 -14.90
C ARG A 210 -8.78 -4.83 -14.07
N PRO A 211 -8.89 -4.68 -12.73
CA PRO A 211 -7.76 -4.28 -11.92
C PRO A 211 -6.75 -5.42 -11.73
N LEU A 212 -5.48 -5.05 -11.74
CA LEU A 212 -4.34 -5.86 -11.28
C LEU A 212 -3.74 -5.10 -10.09
N PHE A 213 -3.81 -5.67 -8.90
CA PHE A 213 -3.25 -5.08 -7.69
C PHE A 213 -2.06 -5.90 -7.15
N ILE A 214 -0.98 -5.22 -6.79
CA ILE A 214 0.19 -5.82 -6.14
C ILE A 214 0.46 -5.08 -4.84
N GLY A 215 0.64 -5.82 -3.71
CA GLY A 215 0.91 -5.27 -2.39
C GLY A 215 1.57 -6.27 -1.44
N ASP A 216 2.21 -5.80 -0.36
CA ASP A 216 2.99 -6.63 0.57
C ASP A 216 2.41 -6.73 1.99
N ASP A 217 1.67 -5.70 2.43
CA ASP A 217 1.29 -5.51 3.82
C ASP A 217 -0.15 -6.00 4.12
N VAL A 218 -0.47 -6.06 5.40
CA VAL A 218 -1.82 -6.40 5.92
C VAL A 218 -2.88 -5.40 5.44
N THR A 219 -2.50 -4.12 5.25
CA THR A 219 -3.42 -3.12 4.71
C THR A 219 -3.82 -3.40 3.26
N ASP A 220 -2.98 -4.11 2.48
CA ASP A 220 -3.25 -4.52 1.11
C ASP A 220 -4.24 -5.68 1.04
N GLU A 221 -4.34 -6.49 2.09
CA GLU A 221 -5.33 -7.57 2.16
C GLU A 221 -6.76 -7.03 2.03
N THR A 222 -7.00 -5.80 2.45
CA THR A 222 -8.29 -5.14 2.22
C THR A 222 -8.59 -4.96 0.73
N VAL A 223 -7.56 -4.70 -0.09
CA VAL A 223 -7.69 -4.58 -1.55
C VAL A 223 -7.78 -5.96 -2.19
N PHE A 224 -6.98 -6.94 -1.75
CA PHE A 224 -7.10 -8.33 -2.23
C PHE A 224 -8.54 -8.84 -2.09
N GLY A 225 -9.18 -8.53 -0.95
CA GLY A 225 -10.56 -8.95 -0.68
C GLY A 225 -11.63 -8.39 -1.61
N ILE A 226 -11.35 -7.27 -2.29
CA ILE A 226 -12.30 -6.66 -3.23
C ILE A 226 -12.03 -6.97 -4.71
N MET A 227 -10.88 -7.57 -5.03
CA MET A 227 -10.53 -7.89 -6.42
C MET A 227 -11.56 -8.79 -7.12
N PRO A 228 -12.16 -9.80 -6.45
CA PRO A 228 -13.22 -10.60 -7.07
C PRO A 228 -14.43 -9.80 -7.55
N ASP A 229 -14.75 -8.66 -6.93
CA ASP A 229 -15.87 -7.79 -7.33
C ASP A 229 -15.68 -7.18 -8.73
N TYR A 230 -14.44 -7.18 -9.23
CA TYR A 230 -14.02 -6.61 -10.51
C TYR A 230 -13.46 -7.65 -11.48
N ASP A 231 -13.57 -8.94 -11.18
CA ASP A 231 -12.83 -10.00 -11.89
C ASP A 231 -11.32 -9.72 -11.95
N GLY A 232 -10.83 -9.02 -10.91
CA GLY A 232 -9.47 -8.51 -10.80
C GLY A 232 -8.46 -9.56 -10.37
N LEU A 233 -7.19 -9.20 -10.53
CA LEU A 233 -6.05 -10.00 -10.12
C LEU A 233 -5.36 -9.35 -8.92
N ALA A 234 -4.95 -10.17 -7.95
CA ALA A 234 -4.19 -9.74 -6.80
C ALA A 234 -2.91 -10.58 -6.66
N PHE A 235 -1.81 -9.93 -6.34
CA PHE A 235 -0.54 -10.59 -6.04
C PHE A 235 0.07 -9.99 -4.78
N SER A 236 0.56 -10.86 -3.91
CA SER A 236 1.27 -10.42 -2.70
C SER A 236 2.79 -10.40 -2.93
N VAL A 237 3.53 -9.70 -2.07
CA VAL A 237 5.00 -9.62 -2.10
C VAL A 237 5.58 -10.10 -0.77
N GLY A 238 6.68 -10.85 -0.81
CA GLY A 238 7.42 -11.34 0.35
C GLY A 238 6.73 -12.44 1.15
N ARG A 239 5.42 -12.64 0.97
CA ARG A 239 4.63 -13.68 1.66
C ARG A 239 3.40 -14.05 0.85
N ARG A 240 2.88 -15.24 1.07
CA ARG A 240 1.56 -15.60 0.55
C ARG A 240 0.46 -14.97 1.41
N ALA A 241 -0.50 -14.30 0.77
CA ALA A 241 -1.71 -13.79 1.40
C ALA A 241 -2.94 -14.57 0.94
N GLN A 242 -4.05 -14.41 1.64
CA GLN A 242 -5.34 -14.96 1.19
C GLN A 242 -5.92 -14.09 0.07
N GLY A 243 -6.63 -14.71 -0.88
CA GLY A 243 -7.33 -13.99 -1.95
C GLY A 243 -6.44 -13.55 -3.11
N VAL A 244 -5.16 -13.97 -3.16
CA VAL A 244 -4.24 -13.69 -4.25
C VAL A 244 -4.09 -14.86 -5.21
N GLN A 245 -3.83 -14.58 -6.49
CA GLN A 245 -3.56 -15.58 -7.53
C GLN A 245 -2.11 -16.04 -7.54
N GLY A 246 -1.21 -15.31 -6.90
CA GLY A 246 0.19 -15.64 -6.78
C GLY A 246 0.94 -14.66 -5.87
N HIS A 247 2.26 -14.83 -5.77
CA HIS A 247 3.10 -13.92 -5.00
C HIS A 247 4.45 -13.73 -5.68
N PHE A 248 5.10 -12.63 -5.36
CA PHE A 248 6.48 -12.31 -5.68
C PHE A 248 7.33 -12.46 -4.43
N ASP A 249 8.57 -12.90 -4.54
CA ASP A 249 9.45 -13.04 -3.39
C ASP A 249 10.02 -11.69 -2.93
N SER A 250 10.14 -10.73 -3.85
CA SER A 250 10.76 -9.44 -3.57
C SER A 250 10.21 -8.29 -4.44
N PRO A 251 10.42 -7.03 -4.05
CA PRO A 251 10.15 -5.88 -4.90
C PRO A 251 10.90 -5.91 -6.24
N SER A 252 12.07 -6.54 -6.28
CA SER A 252 12.84 -6.73 -7.53
C SER A 252 12.05 -7.56 -8.54
N ASP A 253 11.42 -8.64 -8.09
CA ASP A 253 10.64 -9.53 -8.96
C ASP A 253 9.38 -8.84 -9.48
N VAL A 254 8.76 -7.96 -8.66
CA VAL A 254 7.66 -7.11 -9.10
C VAL A 254 8.11 -6.17 -10.23
N ARG A 255 9.26 -5.49 -10.06
CA ARG A 255 9.80 -4.57 -11.07
C ARG A 255 10.15 -5.30 -12.37
N GLU A 256 10.71 -6.50 -12.29
CA GLU A 256 10.99 -7.35 -13.43
C GLU A 256 9.69 -7.75 -14.15
N PHE A 257 8.69 -8.22 -13.41
CA PHE A 257 7.38 -8.56 -13.95
C PHE A 257 6.73 -7.36 -14.67
N LEU A 258 6.74 -6.16 -14.05
CA LEU A 258 6.21 -4.94 -14.66
C LEU A 258 6.95 -4.57 -15.95
N SER A 259 8.27 -4.78 -16.00
CA SER A 259 9.05 -4.58 -17.22
C SER A 259 8.64 -5.56 -18.32
N HIS A 260 8.49 -6.83 -17.98
CA HIS A 260 8.06 -7.86 -18.91
C HIS A 260 6.64 -7.66 -19.45
N LEU A 261 5.74 -6.98 -18.70
CA LEU A 261 4.44 -6.58 -19.23
C LEU A 261 4.54 -5.68 -20.46
N LEU A 262 5.64 -4.96 -20.62
CA LEU A 262 5.88 -4.05 -21.73
C LEU A 262 6.52 -4.71 -22.96
N ASP A 263 7.06 -5.93 -22.80
CA ASP A 263 7.82 -6.61 -23.86
C ASP A 263 6.91 -7.48 -24.75
N ASP A 264 5.63 -7.58 -24.45
CA ASP A 264 4.69 -8.42 -25.22
C ASP A 264 4.25 -7.75 -26.52
N GLU A 265 4.53 -8.43 -27.66
CA GLU A 265 4.12 -8.01 -28.98
C GLU A 265 2.60 -7.94 -29.16
N ARG A 266 1.81 -8.64 -28.32
CA ARG A 266 0.35 -8.60 -28.36
C ARG A 266 -0.21 -7.20 -28.12
N ASP A 267 0.52 -6.38 -27.38
CA ASP A 267 0.15 -5.00 -27.10
C ASP A 267 0.70 -3.99 -28.13
N ALA A 268 1.61 -4.42 -29.00
CA ALA A 268 2.19 -3.58 -30.04
C ALA A 268 1.29 -3.43 -31.29
N ALA A 269 0.24 -4.21 -31.42
CA ALA A 269 -0.55 -4.35 -32.64
C ALA A 269 -1.91 -3.62 -32.61
N LEU A 270 -2.12 -2.64 -31.71
CA LEU A 270 -3.28 -1.75 -31.79
C LEU A 270 -2.88 -0.46 -32.51
N PRO A 271 -3.60 -0.09 -33.57
CA PRO A 271 -3.31 1.09 -34.40
C PRO A 271 -3.56 2.41 -33.65
#